data_e3162b57b4bd75d90b814bdbad79c296
#
_entry.id   e3162b57b4bd75d90b814bdbad79c296
#
_cell.length_a   1.000
_cell.length_b   1.000
_cell.length_c   1.000
_cell.angle_alpha   90.00
_cell.angle_beta   90.00
_cell.angle_gamma   90.00
#
_symmetry.space_group_name_H-M   'P 1'
#
loop_
_entity.id
_entity.type
_entity.pdbx_description
1 polymer ?
#
loop_
_entity_poly.entity_id
_entity_poly.type
_entity_poly.pdbx_seq_one_letter_code
_entity_poly.pdbx_strand_id
1 'polypeptide(L)'
;MGAAFCLGVGQMEVGDAMKANGLSKWAVAVSAALVLGLEAMGQAAVTPAAASATETSAQVNRTIVVSLEDRKLAVVEDGQVKKVYTVAIGKPSTPSPVGTFTIQRRVKNPVYQHDGKTVQPGPANPVGTRWMGLSIKGYGIHGTNQPNSIGKAASHGCIRMGKKDLEEMYEMVSIGDRVKLVGQRNEETAKLFGEPNPAVAEPLEVANAATAAPASNTTIAIVTTPTDAGTEGVAVTGNW
;
A
#
# COMPACT_ATOMS: atom_id res chain seq x y z
N MET A 1 -15.30 -11.10 -59.96
CA MET A 1 -16.03 -9.84 -60.18
C MET A 1 -16.05 -9.13 -58.84
N GLY A 2 -15.39 -8.14 -58.62
CA GLY A 2 -15.10 -6.79 -59.02
C GLY A 2 -14.87 -6.05 -57.73
N ALA A 3 -13.67 -5.57 -57.45
CA ALA A 3 -13.18 -4.20 -57.61
C ALA A 3 -14.00 -3.20 -56.78
N ALA A 4 -13.49 -2.30 -55.95
CA ALA A 4 -12.38 -1.37 -56.05
C ALA A 4 -12.24 -0.63 -54.70
N PHE A 5 -11.01 -0.35 -54.23
CA PHE A 5 -10.39 0.96 -54.13
C PHE A 5 -11.11 2.06 -53.36
N CYS A 6 -10.51 2.54 -52.26
CA CYS A 6 -10.07 3.94 -52.19
C CYS A 6 -9.06 4.15 -51.05
N LEU A 7 -7.89 4.58 -51.47
CA LEU A 7 -6.84 5.21 -50.64
C LEU A 7 -7.30 6.61 -50.22
N GLY A 8 -7.00 6.97 -49.00
CA GLY A 8 -7.12 8.34 -48.47
C GLY A 8 -5.90 8.66 -47.61
N VAL A 9 -4.83 9.06 -48.25
CA VAL A 9 -3.65 9.66 -47.63
C VAL A 9 -3.95 11.13 -47.39
N GLY A 10 -3.98 11.54 -46.15
CA GLY A 10 -4.05 12.94 -45.73
C GLY A 10 -2.79 13.32 -44.98
N GLN A 11 -1.83 13.85 -45.70
CA GLN A 11 -0.74 14.65 -45.13
C GLN A 11 -1.27 16.04 -44.79
N MET A 12 -0.96 16.53 -43.63
CA MET A 12 -0.99 17.95 -43.29
C MET A 12 0.23 18.23 -42.44
N GLU A 13 1.15 18.75 -43.00
CA GLU A 13 1.85 20.03 -43.08
C GLU A 13 2.34 20.58 -41.73
N VAL A 14 3.67 20.69 -41.73
CA VAL A 14 4.51 21.39 -40.75
C VAL A 14 4.26 22.89 -40.91
N GLY A 15 3.82 23.51 -39.82
CA GLY A 15 3.68 24.97 -39.70
C GLY A 15 4.65 25.52 -38.67
N ASP A 16 5.73 26.08 -39.20
CA ASP A 16 6.63 26.99 -38.50
C ASP A 16 5.89 28.17 -37.85
N ALA A 17 6.23 28.50 -36.64
CA ALA A 17 6.17 29.86 -36.15
C ALA A 17 7.12 30.09 -34.95
N MET A 18 8.34 30.48 -35.33
CA MET A 18 9.23 31.23 -34.46
C MET A 18 8.55 32.52 -34.02
N LYS A 19 8.57 32.81 -32.73
CA LYS A 19 8.58 34.20 -32.25
C LYS A 19 9.49 34.33 -31.02
N ALA A 20 10.67 34.81 -31.28
CA ALA A 20 11.60 35.40 -30.34
C ALA A 20 11.05 36.75 -29.85
N ASN A 21 11.23 37.05 -28.58
CA ASN A 21 11.41 38.35 -27.94
C ASN A 21 11.47 38.09 -26.44
N GLY A 22 12.40 38.53 -25.64
CA GLY A 22 13.15 39.68 -25.50
C GLY A 22 14.18 39.50 -24.41
N LEU A 23 15.39 39.76 -24.74
CA LEU A 23 16.49 39.99 -23.81
C LEU A 23 16.26 41.34 -23.06
N SER A 24 16.14 41.34 -21.78
CA SER A 24 16.38 42.53 -20.98
C SER A 24 17.70 42.40 -20.25
N LYS A 25 18.66 43.19 -20.74
CA LYS A 25 19.96 43.43 -20.18
C LYS A 25 19.78 44.30 -18.91
N TRP A 26 20.18 43.80 -17.78
CA TRP A 26 20.48 44.65 -16.62
C TRP A 26 21.97 44.60 -16.38
N ALA A 27 22.65 45.62 -16.89
CA ALA A 27 23.99 45.97 -16.49
C ALA A 27 23.86 46.78 -15.19
N VAL A 28 24.48 46.34 -14.12
CA VAL A 28 24.70 47.15 -12.93
C VAL A 28 26.19 47.28 -12.67
N ALA A 29 26.58 48.49 -12.65
CA ALA A 29 27.95 48.99 -12.57
C ALA A 29 28.63 48.59 -11.25
N VAL A 30 29.90 48.23 -11.38
CA VAL A 30 30.87 48.10 -10.32
C VAL A 30 31.29 49.53 -9.90
N SER A 31 31.05 49.86 -8.63
CA SER A 31 31.69 51.02 -7.98
C SER A 31 32.61 50.53 -6.86
N ALA A 32 33.88 50.60 -7.13
CA ALA A 32 34.91 50.41 -6.14
C ALA A 32 34.95 51.62 -5.18
N ALA A 33 34.83 51.40 -3.91
CA ALA A 33 35.21 52.32 -2.86
C ALA A 33 36.14 51.60 -1.89
N LEU A 34 37.38 51.97 -1.98
CA LEU A 34 38.48 51.60 -1.12
C LEU A 34 38.39 52.47 0.15
N VAL A 35 38.13 51.89 1.30
CA VAL A 35 38.33 52.53 2.60
C VAL A 35 39.13 51.57 3.47
N LEU A 36 40.39 51.97 3.69
CA LEU A 36 41.26 51.47 4.77
C LEU A 36 40.69 51.94 6.13
N GLY A 37 40.42 51.00 7.01
CA GLY A 37 40.08 51.26 8.40
C GLY A 37 40.54 50.09 9.26
N LEU A 38 41.50 50.35 10.07
CA LEU A 38 42.30 49.54 10.96
C LEU A 38 41.48 49.09 12.20
N GLU A 39 41.70 47.85 12.62
CA GLU A 39 41.62 47.32 13.99
C GLU A 39 40.28 47.31 14.74
N ALA A 40 39.82 46.06 15.03
CA ALA A 40 39.52 45.65 16.41
C ALA A 40 39.28 44.11 16.44
N MET A 41 40.07 43.42 17.24
CA MET A 41 39.86 42.06 17.67
C MET A 41 38.49 41.96 18.35
N GLY A 42 37.58 41.18 17.72
CA GLY A 42 36.28 40.87 18.27
C GLY A 42 36.02 39.38 18.07
N GLN A 43 35.93 38.68 19.18
CA GLN A 43 35.79 37.22 19.30
C GLN A 43 34.68 36.66 18.43
N ALA A 44 35.01 35.56 17.75
CA ALA A 44 34.09 34.73 17.04
C ALA A 44 32.96 34.26 17.97
N ALA A 45 31.78 34.79 17.77
CA ALA A 45 30.57 34.23 18.32
C ALA A 45 30.33 32.90 17.59
N VAL A 46 30.63 31.82 18.29
CA VAL A 46 30.21 30.46 17.86
C VAL A 46 28.71 30.45 17.91
N THR A 47 28.07 30.54 16.77
CA THR A 47 26.64 30.26 16.62
C THR A 47 26.44 28.82 16.99
N PRO A 48 25.63 28.48 18.01
CA PRO A 48 25.30 27.08 18.25
C PRO A 48 24.53 26.59 17.04
N ALA A 49 25.07 25.56 16.39
CA ALA A 49 24.38 24.81 15.39
C ALA A 49 23.00 24.43 15.95
N ALA A 50 21.97 24.81 15.23
CA ALA A 50 20.61 24.38 15.50
C ALA A 50 20.63 22.86 15.64
N ALA A 51 20.47 22.38 16.87
CA ALA A 51 20.21 20.99 17.15
C ALA A 51 18.95 20.66 16.36
N SER A 52 19.10 19.83 15.32
CA SER A 52 17.98 19.14 14.71
C SER A 52 17.26 18.42 15.83
N ALA A 53 16.15 18.98 16.26
CA ALA A 53 15.19 18.27 17.07
C ALA A 53 14.74 17.09 16.23
N THR A 54 15.37 15.95 16.44
CA THR A 54 14.81 14.65 16.03
C THR A 54 13.52 14.52 16.84
N GLU A 55 12.42 14.91 16.20
CA GLU A 55 11.11 14.57 16.73
C GLU A 55 11.07 13.05 16.76
N THR A 56 11.36 12.49 17.93
CA THR A 56 11.03 11.11 18.26
C THR A 56 9.51 11.05 18.25
N SER A 57 8.95 10.81 17.08
CA SER A 57 7.57 10.42 16.96
C SER A 57 7.43 9.17 17.83
N ALA A 58 6.71 9.29 18.94
CA ALA A 58 6.42 8.19 19.82
C ALA A 58 5.88 7.06 18.95
N GLN A 59 6.69 6.01 18.78
CA GLN A 59 6.34 4.90 17.89
C GLN A 59 5.22 4.13 18.56
N VAL A 60 3.99 4.41 18.15
CA VAL A 60 2.80 3.70 18.61
C VAL A 60 3.02 2.21 18.37
N ASN A 61 3.00 1.42 19.44
CA ASN A 61 3.13 -0.04 19.31
C ASN A 61 1.81 -0.61 18.80
N ARG A 62 1.65 -0.63 17.49
CA ARG A 62 0.45 -1.12 16.83
C ARG A 62 0.61 -2.56 16.38
N THR A 63 -0.40 -3.36 16.68
CA THR A 63 -0.51 -4.74 16.25
C THR A 63 -1.90 -4.98 15.67
N ILE A 64 -1.95 -5.56 14.49
CA ILE A 64 -3.17 -6.04 13.85
C ILE A 64 -3.28 -7.53 14.17
N VAL A 65 -4.33 -7.94 14.86
CA VAL A 65 -4.59 -9.34 15.21
C VAL A 65 -5.75 -9.84 14.37
N VAL A 66 -5.53 -10.90 13.60
CA VAL A 66 -6.56 -11.55 12.78
C VAL A 66 -6.82 -12.93 13.34
N SER A 67 -8.04 -13.19 13.80
CA SER A 67 -8.53 -14.52 14.10
C SER A 67 -9.14 -15.12 12.86
N LEU A 68 -8.55 -16.20 12.35
CA LEU A 68 -9.07 -16.89 11.18
C LEU A 68 -10.35 -17.65 11.53
N GLU A 69 -10.40 -18.24 12.73
CA GLU A 69 -11.57 -18.95 13.21
C GLU A 69 -12.77 -18.01 13.40
N ASP A 70 -12.56 -16.85 14.06
CA ASP A 70 -13.63 -15.87 14.28
C ASP A 70 -13.95 -15.04 13.03
N ARG A 71 -13.08 -15.07 12.00
CA ARG A 71 -13.17 -14.21 10.80
C ARG A 71 -13.27 -12.73 11.18
N LYS A 72 -12.48 -12.35 12.18
CA LYS A 72 -12.39 -10.98 12.72
C LYS A 72 -10.96 -10.48 12.71
N LEU A 73 -10.83 -9.17 12.61
CA LEU A 73 -9.57 -8.44 12.68
C LEU A 73 -9.68 -7.33 13.71
N ALA A 74 -8.73 -7.24 14.63
CA ALA A 74 -8.63 -6.16 15.61
C ALA A 74 -7.37 -5.32 15.34
N VAL A 75 -7.50 -3.99 15.43
CA VAL A 75 -6.39 -3.06 15.53
C VAL A 75 -6.16 -2.77 17.01
N VAL A 76 -4.97 -3.08 17.49
CA VAL A 76 -4.57 -2.91 18.88
C VAL A 76 -3.41 -1.89 18.93
N GLU A 77 -3.55 -0.86 19.74
CA GLU A 77 -2.52 0.15 19.99
C GLU A 77 -2.23 0.19 21.49
N ASP A 78 -0.95 0.05 21.84
CA ASP A 78 -0.49 0.07 23.23
C ASP A 78 -1.29 -0.89 24.14
N GLY A 79 -1.63 -2.08 23.61
CA GLY A 79 -2.39 -3.11 24.30
C GLY A 79 -3.90 -2.87 24.35
N GLN A 80 -4.40 -1.79 23.78
CA GLN A 80 -5.83 -1.47 23.78
C GLN A 80 -6.46 -1.70 22.39
N VAL A 81 -7.61 -2.35 22.34
CA VAL A 81 -8.39 -2.54 21.12
C VAL A 81 -8.97 -1.20 20.69
N LYS A 82 -8.55 -0.71 19.53
CA LYS A 82 -9.09 0.51 18.92
C LYS A 82 -10.32 0.20 18.06
N LYS A 83 -10.25 -0.88 17.28
CA LYS A 83 -11.31 -1.23 16.35
C LYS A 83 -11.32 -2.73 16.07
N VAL A 84 -12.51 -3.26 15.81
CA VAL A 84 -12.72 -4.65 15.36
C VAL A 84 -13.52 -4.64 14.06
N TYR A 85 -13.09 -5.47 13.12
CA TYR A 85 -13.73 -5.62 11.80
C TYR A 85 -14.05 -7.07 11.51
N THR A 86 -15.09 -7.30 10.71
CA THR A 86 -15.36 -8.61 10.12
C THR A 86 -14.60 -8.73 8.80
N VAL A 87 -13.94 -9.87 8.59
CA VAL A 87 -13.09 -10.10 7.42
C VAL A 87 -13.45 -11.41 6.71
N ALA A 88 -13.06 -11.52 5.43
CA ALA A 88 -13.02 -12.82 4.76
C ALA A 88 -11.57 -13.34 4.76
N ILE A 89 -11.45 -14.65 4.86
CA ILE A 89 -10.19 -15.38 4.94
C ILE A 89 -10.04 -16.38 3.79
N GLY A 90 -8.89 -17.06 3.71
CA GLY A 90 -8.67 -18.14 2.76
C GLY A 90 -9.67 -19.29 2.93
N LYS A 91 -10.10 -19.84 1.80
CA LYS A 91 -10.90 -21.08 1.79
C LYS A 91 -10.04 -22.28 2.16
N PRO A 92 -10.62 -23.42 2.57
CA PRO A 92 -9.84 -24.60 3.00
C PRO A 92 -8.82 -25.09 1.97
N SER A 93 -9.11 -24.99 0.68
CA SER A 93 -8.17 -25.36 -0.40
C SER A 93 -7.00 -24.37 -0.61
N THR A 94 -7.10 -23.15 -0.09
CA THR A 94 -6.09 -22.09 -0.16
C THR A 94 -6.13 -21.28 1.14
N PRO A 95 -5.68 -21.86 2.26
CA PRO A 95 -5.83 -21.23 3.57
C PRO A 95 -5.00 -19.98 3.72
N SER A 96 -5.43 -19.09 4.61
CA SER A 96 -4.61 -17.96 5.05
C SER A 96 -3.42 -18.47 5.86
N PRO A 97 -2.22 -17.88 5.70
CA PRO A 97 -1.05 -18.25 6.48
C PRO A 97 -1.26 -17.92 7.96
N VAL A 98 -0.73 -18.76 8.83
CA VAL A 98 -0.68 -18.51 10.28
C VAL A 98 0.71 -18.02 10.66
N GLY A 99 0.81 -17.04 11.56
CA GLY A 99 2.08 -16.50 12.00
C GLY A 99 2.07 -15.00 12.25
N THR A 100 3.27 -14.44 12.42
CA THR A 100 3.46 -13.02 12.62
C THR A 100 4.20 -12.42 11.42
N PHE A 101 3.63 -11.39 10.86
CA PHE A 101 4.10 -10.69 9.68
C PHE A 101 4.17 -9.18 9.98
N THR A 102 4.65 -8.40 9.02
CA THR A 102 4.63 -6.93 9.07
C THR A 102 4.02 -6.38 7.78
N ILE A 103 3.41 -5.21 7.85
CA ILE A 103 3.00 -4.47 6.66
C ILE A 103 4.26 -3.94 5.99
N GLN A 104 4.53 -4.37 4.75
CA GLN A 104 5.69 -3.90 3.98
C GLN A 104 5.30 -2.88 2.92
N ARG A 105 4.05 -2.88 2.50
CA ARG A 105 3.59 -2.03 1.40
C ARG A 105 2.16 -1.58 1.62
N ARG A 106 1.91 -0.32 1.31
CA ARG A 106 0.56 0.27 1.32
C ARG A 106 0.30 0.94 -0.03
N VAL A 107 -0.84 0.63 -0.63
CA VAL A 107 -1.22 1.17 -1.95
C VAL A 107 -2.66 1.65 -1.93
N LYS A 108 -2.89 2.88 -2.36
CA LYS A 108 -4.22 3.44 -2.65
C LYS A 108 -4.56 3.19 -4.12
N ASN A 109 -5.78 2.77 -4.38
CA ASN A 109 -6.30 2.51 -5.74
C ASN A 109 -5.36 1.59 -6.56
N PRO A 110 -5.10 0.36 -6.09
CA PRO A 110 -4.17 -0.54 -6.76
C PRO A 110 -4.69 -0.96 -8.14
N VAL A 111 -3.77 -1.12 -9.07
CA VAL A 111 -4.02 -1.88 -10.30
C VAL A 111 -3.87 -3.37 -9.97
N TYR A 112 -4.89 -4.16 -10.26
CA TYR A 112 -4.82 -5.62 -10.09
C TYR A 112 -4.22 -6.26 -11.34
N GLN A 113 -3.25 -7.17 -11.12
CA GLN A 113 -2.66 -7.97 -12.20
C GLN A 113 -2.54 -9.43 -11.76
N HIS A 114 -3.09 -10.32 -12.55
CA HIS A 114 -3.01 -11.76 -12.31
C HIS A 114 -3.28 -12.52 -13.62
N ASP A 115 -2.47 -13.53 -13.92
CA ASP A 115 -2.58 -14.40 -15.10
C ASP A 115 -2.82 -13.62 -16.41
N GLY A 116 -2.01 -12.58 -16.62
CA GLY A 116 -2.09 -11.75 -17.82
C GLY A 116 -3.30 -10.80 -17.87
N LYS A 117 -4.18 -10.84 -16.87
CA LYS A 117 -5.29 -9.89 -16.74
C LYS A 117 -4.88 -8.67 -15.94
N THR A 118 -5.21 -7.50 -16.45
CA THR A 118 -5.04 -6.22 -15.74
C THR A 118 -6.40 -5.60 -15.50
N VAL A 119 -6.70 -5.26 -14.24
CA VAL A 119 -7.93 -4.55 -13.87
C VAL A 119 -7.54 -3.22 -13.22
N GLN A 120 -7.98 -2.15 -13.84
CA GLN A 120 -7.75 -0.79 -13.35
C GLN A 120 -8.48 -0.53 -12.03
N PRO A 121 -8.07 0.51 -11.25
CA PRO A 121 -8.81 0.93 -10.08
C PRO A 121 -10.28 1.20 -10.40
N GLY A 122 -11.18 0.71 -9.55
CA GLY A 122 -12.60 0.89 -9.75
C GLY A 122 -13.46 -0.20 -9.10
N PRO A 123 -14.79 -0.16 -9.27
CA PRO A 123 -15.70 -1.11 -8.63
C PRO A 123 -15.49 -2.57 -9.04
N ALA A 124 -14.96 -2.80 -10.26
CA ALA A 124 -14.68 -4.14 -10.77
C ALA A 124 -13.37 -4.73 -10.23
N ASN A 125 -12.53 -3.92 -9.57
CA ASN A 125 -11.22 -4.36 -9.10
C ASN A 125 -11.36 -5.34 -7.92
N PRO A 126 -10.86 -6.59 -8.04
CA PRO A 126 -11.05 -7.61 -7.01
C PRO A 126 -10.30 -7.32 -5.70
N VAL A 127 -9.30 -6.44 -5.70
CA VAL A 127 -8.58 -6.03 -4.49
C VAL A 127 -9.09 -4.70 -3.91
N GLY A 128 -10.12 -4.13 -4.52
CA GLY A 128 -10.79 -2.93 -4.02
C GLY A 128 -9.93 -1.67 -4.06
N THR A 129 -10.16 -0.75 -3.11
CA THR A 129 -9.58 0.59 -3.11
C THR A 129 -8.25 0.71 -2.37
N ARG A 130 -7.86 -0.29 -1.59
CA ARG A 130 -6.63 -0.31 -0.78
C ARG A 130 -6.01 -1.69 -0.78
N TRP A 131 -4.68 -1.70 -0.72
CA TRP A 131 -3.87 -2.89 -0.55
C TRP A 131 -2.80 -2.66 0.52
N MET A 132 -2.66 -3.61 1.43
CA MET A 132 -1.61 -3.68 2.42
C MET A 132 -0.89 -5.03 2.29
N GLY A 133 0.29 -4.99 1.68
CA GLY A 133 1.12 -6.18 1.45
C GLY A 133 1.85 -6.59 2.72
N LEU A 134 1.85 -7.88 3.02
CA LEU A 134 2.54 -8.45 4.18
C LEU A 134 3.98 -8.86 3.85
N SER A 135 4.78 -9.12 4.87
CA SER A 135 6.17 -9.61 4.74
C SER A 135 6.27 -11.01 4.15
N ILE A 136 5.17 -11.70 3.97
CA ILE A 136 5.07 -12.93 3.21
C ILE A 136 4.58 -12.61 1.79
N LYS A 137 5.35 -13.08 0.79
CA LYS A 137 5.12 -12.80 -0.63
C LYS A 137 3.74 -13.29 -1.09
N GLY A 138 3.01 -12.45 -1.79
CA GLY A 138 1.71 -12.80 -2.37
C GLY A 138 0.53 -12.65 -1.44
N TYR A 139 0.73 -12.30 -0.17
CA TYR A 139 -0.33 -12.13 0.80
C TYR A 139 -0.51 -10.68 1.23
N GLY A 140 -1.73 -10.32 1.55
CA GLY A 140 -2.07 -8.97 1.97
C GLY A 140 -3.45 -8.88 2.61
N ILE A 141 -3.73 -7.67 3.12
CA ILE A 141 -5.06 -7.25 3.55
C ILE A 141 -5.55 -6.24 2.51
N HIS A 142 -6.73 -6.46 1.95
CA HIS A 142 -7.24 -5.66 0.84
C HIS A 142 -8.77 -5.61 0.78
N GLY A 143 -9.31 -4.82 -0.12
CA GLY A 143 -10.74 -4.73 -0.38
C GLY A 143 -11.27 -5.90 -1.20
N THR A 144 -12.49 -5.74 -1.67
CA THR A 144 -13.13 -6.74 -2.51
C THR A 144 -14.20 -6.10 -3.40
N ASN A 145 -14.38 -6.67 -4.59
CA ASN A 145 -15.55 -6.43 -5.44
C ASN A 145 -16.71 -7.39 -5.14
N GLN A 146 -16.52 -8.27 -4.13
CA GLN A 146 -17.51 -9.25 -3.68
C GLN A 146 -17.86 -9.04 -2.21
N PRO A 147 -18.64 -8.01 -1.85
CA PRO A 147 -18.91 -7.66 -0.45
C PRO A 147 -19.58 -8.79 0.34
N ASN A 148 -20.34 -9.65 -0.32
CA ASN A 148 -21.01 -10.81 0.29
C ASN A 148 -20.02 -11.93 0.71
N SER A 149 -18.73 -11.80 0.37
CA SER A 149 -17.68 -12.71 0.84
C SER A 149 -17.19 -12.40 2.26
N ILE A 150 -17.46 -11.20 2.77
CA ILE A 150 -17.03 -10.79 4.12
C ILE A 150 -17.72 -11.68 5.16
N GLY A 151 -16.94 -12.12 6.16
CA GLY A 151 -17.35 -13.09 7.17
C GLY A 151 -17.26 -14.56 6.73
N LYS A 152 -16.73 -14.84 5.53
CA LYS A 152 -16.64 -16.21 4.98
C LYS A 152 -15.19 -16.61 4.67
N ALA A 153 -14.96 -17.93 4.56
CA ALA A 153 -13.74 -18.50 4.00
C ALA A 153 -13.86 -18.52 2.47
N ALA A 154 -13.45 -17.44 1.79
CA ALA A 154 -13.76 -17.21 0.38
C ALA A 154 -12.59 -16.71 -0.46
N SER A 155 -11.44 -16.36 0.15
CA SER A 155 -10.26 -15.88 -0.58
C SER A 155 -9.31 -17.02 -0.97
N HIS A 156 -8.25 -16.69 -1.67
CA HIS A 156 -7.12 -17.59 -1.94
C HIS A 156 -5.97 -17.37 -0.93
N GLY A 157 -6.31 -17.01 0.31
CA GLY A 157 -5.38 -16.84 1.42
C GLY A 157 -5.20 -15.41 1.91
N CYS A 158 -5.47 -14.39 1.11
CA CYS A 158 -5.47 -13.00 1.55
C CYS A 158 -6.65 -12.68 2.46
N ILE A 159 -6.52 -11.64 3.27
CA ILE A 159 -7.59 -11.15 4.14
C ILE A 159 -8.37 -10.07 3.38
N ARG A 160 -9.69 -10.29 3.21
CA ARG A 160 -10.58 -9.33 2.55
C ARG A 160 -11.38 -8.54 3.56
N MET A 161 -11.51 -7.24 3.32
CA MET A 161 -12.31 -6.32 4.12
C MET A 161 -13.36 -5.61 3.27
N GLY A 162 -14.45 -5.23 3.92
CA GLY A 162 -15.43 -4.31 3.33
C GLY A 162 -14.79 -2.95 3.00
N LYS A 163 -15.28 -2.26 1.96
CA LYS A 163 -14.67 -1.01 1.48
C LYS A 163 -14.50 0.02 2.59
N LYS A 164 -15.57 0.31 3.35
CA LYS A 164 -15.57 1.31 4.42
C LYS A 164 -14.57 0.97 5.53
N ASP A 165 -14.61 -0.28 5.98
CA ASP A 165 -13.75 -0.78 7.07
C ASP A 165 -12.27 -0.77 6.66
N LEU A 166 -12.00 -1.16 5.41
CA LEU A 166 -10.66 -1.14 4.84
C LEU A 166 -10.09 0.29 4.74
N GLU A 167 -10.89 1.23 4.25
CA GLU A 167 -10.46 2.62 4.11
C GLU A 167 -10.20 3.25 5.48
N GLU A 168 -11.05 2.98 6.47
CA GLU A 168 -10.85 3.40 7.87
C GLU A 168 -9.57 2.79 8.45
N MET A 169 -9.39 1.47 8.37
CA MET A 169 -8.21 0.80 8.88
C MET A 169 -6.94 1.28 8.17
N TYR A 170 -7.00 1.50 6.87
CA TYR A 170 -5.85 1.95 6.08
C TYR A 170 -5.27 3.27 6.59
N GLU A 171 -6.08 4.20 7.07
CA GLU A 171 -5.59 5.48 7.60
C GLU A 171 -5.01 5.33 9.02
N MET A 172 -5.37 4.28 9.75
CA MET A 172 -4.82 4.00 11.08
C MET A 172 -3.47 3.31 11.05
N VAL A 173 -3.23 2.39 10.09
CA VAL A 173 -2.05 1.52 10.09
C VAL A 173 -0.90 2.09 9.27
N SER A 174 0.32 1.62 9.53
CA SER A 174 1.56 2.09 8.90
C SER A 174 2.42 0.93 8.39
N ILE A 175 3.35 1.23 7.49
CA ILE A 175 4.41 0.27 7.13
C ILE A 175 5.23 -0.02 8.38
N GLY A 176 5.53 -1.31 8.61
CA GLY A 176 6.22 -1.79 9.80
C GLY A 176 5.28 -2.28 10.90
N ASP A 177 3.99 -1.95 10.87
CA ASP A 177 3.03 -2.47 11.85
C ASP A 177 2.98 -3.99 11.81
N ARG A 178 2.88 -4.60 12.99
CA ARG A 178 2.84 -6.05 13.15
C ARG A 178 1.45 -6.58 12.80
N VAL A 179 1.42 -7.69 12.05
CA VAL A 179 0.19 -8.41 11.70
C VAL A 179 0.31 -9.84 12.18
N LYS A 180 -0.53 -10.25 13.12
CA LYS A 180 -0.56 -11.58 13.68
C LYS A 180 -1.81 -12.30 13.19
N LEU A 181 -1.63 -13.35 12.39
CA LEU A 181 -2.71 -14.22 11.92
C LEU A 181 -2.74 -15.47 12.80
N VAL A 182 -3.84 -15.64 13.53
CA VAL A 182 -4.06 -16.72 14.51
C VAL A 182 -5.03 -17.72 13.90
N GLY A 183 -4.60 -18.95 13.71
CA GLY A 183 -5.39 -20.01 13.08
C GLY A 183 -6.55 -20.46 13.96
N GLN A 184 -6.23 -20.93 15.14
CA GLN A 184 -7.19 -21.40 16.14
C GLN A 184 -7.38 -20.36 17.23
N ARG A 185 -8.58 -20.31 17.76
CA ARG A 185 -8.92 -19.43 18.87
C ARG A 185 -8.06 -19.73 20.10
N ASN A 186 -7.56 -18.69 20.73
CA ASN A 186 -6.76 -18.75 21.96
C ASN A 186 -7.20 -17.65 22.95
N GLU A 187 -6.56 -17.57 24.11
CA GLU A 187 -6.89 -16.56 25.12
C GLU A 187 -6.82 -15.11 24.59
N GLU A 188 -5.85 -14.81 23.73
CA GLU A 188 -5.70 -13.47 23.16
C GLU A 188 -6.89 -13.13 22.25
N THR A 189 -7.25 -14.03 21.34
CA THR A 189 -8.39 -13.82 20.45
C THR A 189 -9.71 -13.83 21.20
N ALA A 190 -9.83 -14.64 22.27
CA ALA A 190 -11.00 -14.62 23.14
C ALA A 190 -11.18 -13.27 23.84
N LYS A 191 -10.11 -12.68 24.35
CA LYS A 191 -10.15 -11.34 24.95
C LYS A 191 -10.48 -10.25 23.93
N LEU A 192 -9.96 -10.36 22.71
CA LEU A 192 -10.16 -9.36 21.66
C LEU A 192 -11.55 -9.42 21.03
N PHE A 193 -12.10 -10.62 20.83
CA PHE A 193 -13.30 -10.85 20.01
C PHE A 193 -14.52 -11.31 20.78
N GLY A 194 -14.39 -11.56 22.11
CA GLY A 194 -15.48 -12.04 22.95
C GLY A 194 -15.84 -13.51 22.66
N GLU A 195 -17.08 -13.91 22.95
CA GLU A 195 -17.53 -15.29 22.72
C GLU A 195 -17.53 -15.70 21.24
N PRO A 196 -17.30 -17.00 20.92
CA PRO A 196 -17.34 -17.51 19.56
C PRO A 196 -18.65 -17.17 18.87
N ASN A 197 -18.58 -16.80 17.58
CA ASN A 197 -19.79 -16.68 16.77
C ASN A 197 -20.27 -18.07 16.35
N PRO A 198 -21.42 -18.56 16.81
CA PRO A 198 -21.90 -19.91 16.49
C PRO A 198 -22.16 -20.12 14.99
N ALA A 199 -22.34 -19.06 14.21
CA ALA A 199 -22.51 -19.14 12.75
C ALA A 199 -21.23 -19.44 11.96
N VAL A 200 -20.07 -19.54 12.63
CA VAL A 200 -18.74 -19.66 12.01
C VAL A 200 -18.06 -20.99 12.32
N ALA A 201 -18.71 -21.89 13.06
CA ALA A 201 -18.16 -23.14 13.57
C ALA A 201 -17.94 -24.24 12.49
N GLU A 202 -17.43 -23.90 11.33
CA GLU A 202 -16.86 -24.89 10.41
C GLU A 202 -15.37 -25.11 10.75
N PRO A 203 -14.88 -26.37 10.87
CA PRO A 203 -13.49 -26.66 11.16
C PRO A 203 -12.58 -26.07 10.08
N LEU A 204 -11.70 -25.14 10.47
CA LEU A 204 -10.62 -24.66 9.60
C LEU A 204 -9.47 -25.66 9.67
N GLU A 205 -9.14 -26.31 8.56
CA GLU A 205 -7.85 -26.97 8.41
C GLU A 205 -6.76 -25.91 8.41
N VAL A 206 -6.05 -25.81 9.52
CA VAL A 206 -4.91 -24.88 9.63
C VAL A 206 -3.67 -25.52 9.02
N ALA A 207 -3.23 -24.97 7.89
CA ALA A 207 -1.92 -25.30 7.36
C ALA A 207 -0.84 -24.76 8.31
N ASN A 208 -0.15 -25.67 9.01
CA ASN A 208 0.99 -25.34 9.86
C ASN A 208 2.12 -24.80 8.98
N ALA A 209 2.43 -23.51 9.09
CA ALA A 209 3.47 -22.82 8.31
C ALA A 209 4.91 -23.26 8.67
N ALA A 210 5.10 -24.29 9.49
CA ALA A 210 6.43 -24.82 9.87
C ALA A 210 7.08 -25.65 8.78
N THR A 211 6.39 -25.94 7.64
CA THR A 211 6.97 -26.71 6.55
C THR A 211 6.52 -26.14 5.20
N ALA A 212 6.88 -24.91 4.92
CA ALA A 212 6.74 -24.34 3.58
C ALA A 212 7.97 -24.77 2.76
N ALA A 213 7.89 -25.92 2.11
CA ALA A 213 8.72 -26.22 0.97
C ALA A 213 8.38 -25.24 -0.17
N PRO A 214 9.35 -24.88 -1.03
CA PRO A 214 9.19 -23.79 -1.97
C PRO A 214 8.18 -24.15 -3.04
N ALA A 215 7.03 -23.52 -3.00
CA ALA A 215 6.12 -23.52 -4.14
C ALA A 215 6.76 -22.72 -5.28
N SER A 216 6.81 -23.37 -6.40
CA SER A 216 7.25 -22.98 -7.74
C SER A 216 7.40 -21.48 -8.01
N ASN A 217 8.60 -21.14 -8.52
CA ASN A 217 8.97 -19.84 -9.06
C ASN A 217 7.93 -19.26 -10.03
N THR A 218 7.06 -18.41 -9.56
CA THR A 218 6.40 -17.43 -10.44
C THR A 218 7.10 -16.09 -10.18
N THR A 219 7.91 -15.69 -11.14
CA THR A 219 8.63 -14.42 -11.16
C THR A 219 7.64 -13.28 -11.05
N ILE A 220 7.67 -12.55 -9.93
CA ILE A 220 6.90 -11.30 -9.80
C ILE A 220 7.70 -10.23 -10.53
N ALA A 221 7.26 -9.86 -11.71
CA ALA A 221 7.72 -8.65 -12.36
C ALA A 221 7.04 -7.45 -11.69
N ILE A 222 7.81 -6.67 -10.96
CA ILE A 222 7.39 -5.33 -10.54
C ILE A 222 7.61 -4.43 -11.74
N VAL A 223 6.58 -4.18 -12.51
CA VAL A 223 6.61 -3.16 -13.54
C VAL A 223 6.24 -1.84 -12.89
N THR A 224 7.26 -1.05 -12.56
CA THR A 224 7.09 0.37 -12.30
C THR A 224 7.17 1.06 -13.65
N THR A 225 6.06 1.44 -14.23
CA THR A 225 6.04 2.38 -15.33
C THR A 225 5.99 3.79 -14.73
N PRO A 226 6.98 4.65 -14.97
CA PRO A 226 6.84 6.06 -14.68
C PRO A 226 5.94 6.67 -15.75
N THR A 227 4.75 7.09 -15.39
CA THR A 227 3.92 7.94 -16.23
C THR A 227 3.51 9.14 -15.42
N ASP A 228 3.92 10.25 -15.95
CA ASP A 228 3.71 11.65 -15.65
C ASP A 228 2.47 12.00 -14.80
N ALA A 229 2.72 12.84 -13.81
CA ALA A 229 1.84 13.75 -13.05
C ALA A 229 0.45 13.22 -12.62
N GLY A 230 0.37 12.70 -11.37
CA GLY A 230 -0.84 12.94 -10.57
C GLY A 230 -1.61 11.74 -10.06
N THR A 231 -1.36 10.52 -10.51
CA THR A 231 -2.03 9.34 -9.94
C THR A 231 -1.12 8.12 -10.06
N GLU A 232 -0.30 7.88 -9.07
CA GLU A 232 0.54 6.68 -9.05
C GLU A 232 -0.34 5.43 -8.87
N GLY A 233 -0.69 4.80 -9.98
CA GLY A 233 -1.30 3.47 -10.02
C GLY A 233 -0.22 2.41 -9.80
N VAL A 234 -0.09 1.91 -8.59
CA VAL A 234 0.84 0.82 -8.29
C VAL A 234 0.15 -0.51 -8.54
N ALA A 235 0.76 -1.35 -9.38
CA ALA A 235 0.28 -2.71 -9.63
C ALA A 235 0.51 -3.61 -8.41
N VAL A 236 -0.50 -4.37 -8.05
CA VAL A 236 -0.45 -5.37 -6.99
C VAL A 236 -0.67 -6.74 -7.62
N THR A 237 0.33 -7.61 -7.49
CA THR A 237 0.26 -9.00 -7.95
C THR A 237 0.34 -9.93 -6.75
N GLY A 238 -0.51 -10.94 -6.70
CA GLY A 238 -0.55 -11.89 -5.60
C GLY A 238 -1.29 -13.19 -5.99
N ASN A 239 -1.24 -14.18 -5.13
CA ASN A 239 -2.07 -15.38 -5.24
C ASN A 239 -3.47 -15.05 -4.75
N TRP A 240 -4.44 -14.98 -5.67
CA TRP A 240 -5.83 -14.58 -5.41
C TRP A 240 -6.80 -15.73 -5.53
#